data_81ccff98edbcb19f10caeafd7024bdea
#
_entry.id   81ccff98edbcb19f10caeafd7024bdea
#
_cell.length_a   1.000
_cell.length_b   1.000
_cell.length_c   1.000
_cell.angle_alpha   90.00
_cell.angle_beta   90.00
_cell.angle_gamma   90.00
#
_symmetry.space_group_name_H-M   'P 1'
#
loop_
_entity.id
_entity.type
_entity.pdbx_description
1 polymer ?
#
loop_
_entity_poly.entity_id
_entity_poly.type
_entity_poly.pdbx_seq_one_letter_code
_entity_poly.pdbx_strand_id
1 'polypeptide(L)'
;MKKFENFSYMLYNAYMDDLLKKLEIYRFENRISQRKLADLLHVHFSTVNRWFNGKTMPNKIQIYHIQKLLDTHKLKLKDKHFEIT
;
A
#
# COMPACT_ATOMS: atom_id res chain seq x y z
N MET A 1 -7.37 30.30 4.35
CA MET A 1 -7.64 29.30 3.33
C MET A 1 -6.41 28.48 2.94
N LYS A 2 -5.30 29.15 2.66
CA LYS A 2 -4.07 28.43 2.32
C LYS A 2 -3.59 27.49 3.42
N LYS A 3 -3.81 27.85 4.67
CA LYS A 3 -3.46 27.00 5.82
C LYS A 3 -4.26 25.70 5.83
N PHE A 4 -5.55 25.76 5.47
CA PHE A 4 -6.40 24.58 5.40
C PHE A 4 -5.95 23.63 4.30
N GLU A 5 -5.66 24.18 3.15
CA GLU A 5 -5.19 23.38 2.01
C GLU A 5 -3.87 22.69 2.31
N ASN A 6 -2.94 23.41 2.95
CA ASN A 6 -1.64 22.86 3.32
C ASN A 6 -1.78 21.75 4.35
N PHE A 7 -2.69 21.93 5.32
CA PHE A 7 -2.93 20.93 6.35
C PHE A 7 -3.48 19.64 5.75
N SER A 8 -4.49 19.76 4.88
CA SER A 8 -5.08 18.60 4.20
C SER A 8 -4.06 17.89 3.33
N TYR A 9 -3.22 18.64 2.65
CA TYR A 9 -2.18 18.10 1.81
C TYR A 9 -1.14 17.33 2.64
N MET A 10 -0.76 17.88 3.78
CA MET A 10 0.17 17.20 4.68
C MET A 10 -0.40 15.91 5.24
N LEU A 11 -1.68 15.90 5.61
CA LEU A 11 -2.35 14.69 6.09
C LEU A 11 -2.44 13.64 4.99
N TYR A 12 -2.74 14.07 3.77
CA TYR A 12 -2.80 13.18 2.62
C TYR A 12 -1.45 12.53 2.36
N ASN A 13 -0.39 13.31 2.38
CA ASN A 13 0.96 12.79 2.14
C ASN A 13 1.38 11.83 3.24
N ALA A 14 1.08 12.15 4.50
CA ALA A 14 1.40 11.27 5.61
C ALA A 14 0.65 9.95 5.49
N TYR A 15 -0.63 9.99 5.09
CA TYR A 15 -1.42 8.79 4.86
C TYR A 15 -0.84 7.94 3.74
N MET A 16 -0.43 8.59 2.64
CA MET A 16 0.14 7.90 1.49
C MET A 16 1.47 7.25 1.82
N ASP A 17 2.32 7.96 2.56
CA ASP A 17 3.60 7.40 2.99
C ASP A 17 3.39 6.16 3.86
N ASP A 18 2.45 6.23 4.77
CA ASP A 18 2.11 5.11 5.66
C ASP A 18 1.59 3.92 4.86
N LEU A 19 0.69 4.18 3.92
CA LEU A 19 0.12 3.14 3.08
C LEU A 19 1.18 2.43 2.24
N LEU A 20 2.06 3.19 1.60
CA LEU A 20 3.11 2.62 0.77
C LEU A 20 4.14 1.88 1.62
N LYS A 21 4.41 2.35 2.82
CA LYS A 21 5.30 1.65 3.74
C LYS A 21 4.72 0.30 4.15
N LYS A 22 3.44 0.26 4.46
CA LYS A 22 2.75 -1.00 4.77
C LYS A 22 2.77 -1.95 3.59
N LEU A 23 2.61 -1.42 2.39
CA LEU A 23 2.66 -2.22 1.18
C LEU A 23 4.05 -2.82 0.97
N GLU A 24 5.09 -2.06 1.23
CA GLU A 24 6.46 -2.55 1.11
C GLU A 24 6.76 -3.62 2.15
N ILE A 25 6.28 -3.45 3.37
CA ILE A 25 6.41 -4.45 4.42
C ILE A 25 5.69 -5.73 4.01
N TYR A 26 4.48 -5.61 3.48
CA TYR A 26 3.74 -6.76 2.95
C TYR A 26 4.57 -7.51 1.92
N ARG A 27 5.21 -6.78 1.01
CA ARG A 27 6.04 -7.39 -0.03
C ARG A 27 7.19 -8.18 0.57
N PHE A 28 7.88 -7.58 1.53
CA PHE A 28 9.01 -8.24 2.18
C PHE A 28 8.58 -9.46 2.98
N GLU A 29 7.50 -9.35 3.73
CA GLU A 29 6.99 -10.45 4.55
C GLU A 29 6.58 -11.64 3.70
N ASN A 30 6.04 -11.39 2.53
CA ASN A 30 5.61 -12.46 1.62
C ASN A 30 6.70 -12.86 0.64
N ARG A 31 7.85 -12.22 0.70
CA ARG A 31 9.01 -12.52 -0.15
C ARG A 31 8.68 -12.46 -1.63
N ILE A 32 7.89 -11.48 -2.02
CA ILE A 32 7.52 -11.29 -3.41
C ILE A 32 8.27 -10.09 -4.00
N SER A 33 8.49 -10.15 -5.32
CA SER A 33 9.14 -9.08 -6.04
C SER A 33 8.19 -7.93 -6.27
N GLN A 34 8.73 -6.77 -6.68
CA GLN A 34 7.89 -5.65 -7.10
C GLN A 34 7.04 -6.04 -8.31
N ARG A 35 7.57 -6.87 -9.19
CA ARG A 35 6.85 -7.35 -10.36
C ARG A 35 5.64 -8.19 -9.95
N LYS A 36 5.83 -9.09 -9.00
CA LYS A 36 4.73 -9.91 -8.49
C LYS A 36 3.69 -9.05 -7.79
N LEU A 37 4.14 -8.06 -7.02
CA LEU A 37 3.23 -7.12 -6.37
C LEU A 37 2.40 -6.36 -7.41
N ALA A 38 3.02 -5.92 -8.49
CA ALA A 38 2.33 -5.24 -9.57
C ALA A 38 1.24 -6.13 -10.17
N ASP A 39 1.55 -7.41 -10.37
CA ASP A 39 0.56 -8.37 -10.87
C ASP A 39 -0.63 -8.49 -9.92
N LEU A 40 -0.37 -8.56 -8.62
CA LEU A 40 -1.43 -8.67 -7.61
C LEU A 40 -2.32 -7.42 -7.59
N LEU A 41 -1.74 -6.27 -7.89
CA LEU A 41 -2.47 -5.01 -7.87
C LEU A 41 -3.01 -4.60 -9.25
N HIS A 42 -2.76 -5.43 -10.27
CA HIS A 42 -3.19 -5.17 -11.66
C HIS A 42 -2.66 -3.86 -12.20
N VAL A 43 -1.38 -3.57 -11.93
CA VAL A 43 -0.71 -2.39 -12.45
C VAL A 43 0.62 -2.81 -13.07
N HIS A 44 1.24 -1.89 -13.79
CA HIS A 44 2.57 -2.11 -14.37
C HIS A 44 3.63 -2.11 -13.29
N PHE A 45 4.68 -2.89 -13.51
CA PHE A 45 5.85 -2.91 -12.65
C PHE A 45 6.42 -1.49 -12.45
N SER A 46 6.50 -0.72 -13.53
CA SER A 46 7.02 0.63 -13.46
C SER A 46 6.20 1.52 -12.53
N THR A 47 4.90 1.28 -12.45
CA THR A 47 4.02 2.04 -11.56
C THR A 47 4.39 1.78 -10.10
N VAL A 48 4.54 0.51 -9.71
CA VAL A 48 4.93 0.15 -8.35
C VAL A 48 6.32 0.72 -8.03
N ASN A 49 7.23 0.61 -8.96
CA ASN A 49 8.59 1.12 -8.78
C ASN A 49 8.59 2.63 -8.53
N ARG A 50 7.76 3.38 -9.27
CA ARG A 50 7.64 4.83 -9.08
C ARG A 50 7.05 5.18 -7.73
N TRP A 51 6.07 4.41 -7.25
CA TRP A 51 5.50 4.63 -5.92
C TRP A 51 6.59 4.51 -4.85
N PHE A 52 7.37 3.45 -4.89
CA PHE A 52 8.39 3.18 -3.88
C PHE A 52 9.56 4.16 -3.98
N ASN A 53 9.76 4.77 -5.14
CA ASN A 53 10.80 5.79 -5.33
C ASN A 53 10.27 7.21 -5.08
N GLY A 54 9.02 7.34 -4.67
CA GLY A 54 8.43 8.64 -4.35
C GLY A 54 8.15 9.53 -5.55
N LYS A 55 8.12 8.96 -6.75
CA LYS A 55 7.93 9.75 -7.98
C LYS A 55 6.48 9.98 -8.33
N THR A 56 5.62 9.03 -8.00
CA THR A 56 4.17 9.14 -8.21
C THR A 56 3.45 8.54 -7.03
N MET A 57 2.16 8.84 -6.94
CA MET A 57 1.29 8.30 -5.89
C MET A 57 0.16 7.50 -6.50
N PRO A 58 -0.34 6.47 -5.80
CA PRO A 58 -1.50 5.73 -6.28
C PRO A 58 -2.73 6.62 -6.39
N ASN A 59 -3.56 6.36 -7.40
CA ASN A 59 -4.85 7.02 -7.51
C ASN A 59 -5.88 6.31 -6.63
N LYS A 60 -7.12 6.81 -6.62
CA LYS A 60 -8.17 6.29 -5.74
C LYS A 60 -8.42 4.80 -5.93
N ILE A 61 -8.50 4.34 -7.17
CA ILE A 61 -8.74 2.93 -7.47
C ILE A 61 -7.57 2.08 -7.01
N GLN A 62 -6.35 2.56 -7.24
CA GLN A 62 -5.15 1.86 -6.82
C GLN A 62 -5.05 1.78 -5.30
N ILE A 63 -5.40 2.86 -4.61
CA ILE A 63 -5.45 2.88 -3.14
C ILE A 63 -6.43 1.81 -2.64
N TYR A 64 -7.60 1.71 -3.26
CA TYR A 64 -8.59 0.71 -2.89
C TYR A 64 -8.02 -0.70 -3.01
N HIS A 65 -7.34 -1.00 -4.11
CA HIS A 65 -6.74 -2.31 -4.32
C HIS A 65 -5.62 -2.59 -3.34
N ILE A 66 -4.82 -1.59 -3.02
CA ILE A 66 -3.76 -1.72 -2.02
C ILE A 66 -4.35 -2.04 -0.65
N GLN A 67 -5.36 -1.29 -0.24
CA GLN A 67 -6.02 -1.50 1.05
C GLN A 67 -6.65 -2.88 1.13
N LYS A 68 -7.30 -3.30 0.05
CA LYS A 68 -7.93 -4.62 0.00
C LYS A 68 -6.89 -5.72 0.15
N LEU A 69 -5.75 -5.59 -0.50
CA LEU A 69 -4.67 -6.57 -0.40
C LEU A 69 -4.14 -6.64 1.02
N LEU A 70 -3.91 -5.50 1.64
CA LEU A 70 -3.42 -5.44 3.02
C LEU A 70 -4.43 -6.00 4.01
N ASP A 71 -5.71 -5.73 3.82
CA ASP A 71 -6.77 -6.23 4.69
C ASP A 71 -6.89 -7.75 4.59
N THR A 72 -6.78 -8.29 3.39
CA THR A 72 -6.81 -9.73 3.17
C THR A 72 -5.65 -10.41 3.88
N HIS A 73 -4.47 -9.78 3.84
CA HIS A 73 -3.30 -10.29 4.54
C HIS A 73 -3.52 -10.29 6.06
N LYS A 74 -4.09 -9.23 6.59
CA LYS A 74 -4.43 -9.15 8.01
C LYS A 74 -5.38 -10.24 8.44
N LEU A 75 -6.40 -10.51 7.63
CA LEU A 75 -7.38 -11.57 7.93
C LEU A 75 -6.70 -12.93 7.96
N LYS A 76 -5.78 -13.19 7.05
CA LYS A 76 -5.04 -14.46 7.03
C LYS A 76 -4.20 -14.62 8.28
N LEU A 77 -3.56 -13.57 8.75
CA LEU A 77 -2.77 -13.60 9.97
C LEU A 77 -3.65 -13.86 11.19
N LYS A 78 -4.84 -13.24 11.22
CA LYS A 78 -5.82 -13.47 12.28
C LYS A 78 -6.27 -14.92 12.32
N ASP A 79 -6.59 -15.48 11.16
CA ASP A 79 -7.02 -16.88 11.06
C ASP A 79 -5.95 -17.82 11.57
N LYS A 80 -4.69 -17.57 11.20
CA LYS A 80 -3.56 -18.36 11.69
C LYS A 80 -3.43 -18.27 13.19
N HIS A 81 -3.64 -17.09 13.75
CA HIS A 81 -3.56 -16.89 15.19
C HIS A 81 -4.66 -17.70 15.91
N PHE A 82 -5.84 -17.73 15.34
CA PHE A 82 -6.96 -18.51 15.88
C PHE A 82 -6.67 -20.00 15.84
N GLU A 83 -6.05 -20.48 14.80
CA GLU A 83 -5.74 -21.91 14.65
C GLU A 83 -4.71 -22.38 15.67
N ILE A 84 -3.83 -21.49 16.11
CA ILE A 84 -2.80 -21.82 17.08
C ILE A 84 -3.35 -21.91 18.48
N THR A 85 -4.43 -21.19 18.76
CA THR A 85 -5.06 -21.21 20.08
C THR A 85 -6.15 -22.28 20.16
#